data_36b9d3a7b09e8664cfd1c8dc98106574
#
_entry.id   36b9d3a7b09e8664cfd1c8dc98106574
#
_cell.length_a   1.000
_cell.length_b   1.000
_cell.length_c   1.000
_cell.angle_alpha   90.00
_cell.angle_beta   90.00
_cell.angle_gamma   90.00
#
_symmetry.space_group_name_H-M   'P 1'
#
loop_
_entity.id
_entity.type
_entity.pdbx_description
1 polymer ?
#
loop_
_entity_poly.entity_id
_entity_poly.type
_entity_poly.pdbx_seq_one_letter_code
_entity_poly.pdbx_strand_id
1 'polypeptide(L)'
;MYEDKPWLAFYGKAPSHLEYVRGTMYEAIKRTAEKFPEKIACEFLGRKIRYRNLIRLIDRYAAQMEKEGITEDDCVTICLPNCPSVILMVYAMNKIGAVASTIHPLSTPREIHHYLLTNRSAYVMTADLLWKKFEQAIDGTQVKTVYLVKVTEEMGWRARIGASFLPRFRLKDRPQSKTFVFWNPLVRRKPVSLPTPQKNRKDRTENCAVILFSGGTTGEPKGIMCSNFSFNALAQQVGTQGDTGKGGKMLTILPNFHGFGLGVCIHMPLFWGGTVILVPNFDPRNTVRLIKKKRPEYFAGVPKLFDSLLKVKSFHRIDLSCFKGVYCGGDSLQEKTEKAFAQALRKCGSEVRLMEGYGLTESLTACMLMPRSLIKPGSIGIPFPDVSAKIVEPGTEKPIPVGQEGEICLTGPTLMIGYYNNPEATKEVLWQHSDGQVWLHTGDIGKMDSDGFFYFRYRQKRMIKIAGLAVYPSQVEELLNTHPDVLESCVIGVGKPDEPKQLKAFIILKKNVTPELEPAKREELLRFCGDHLIKWSCPKEIAFRKEFPKTLVGKVAYRELEREEQNRDAENASS
;
A
#
# COMPACT_ATOMS: atom_id res chain seq x y z
N MET A 1 -26.48 -6.89 17.39
CA MET A 1 -25.65 -5.69 17.63
C MET A 1 -24.68 -5.47 16.45
N TYR A 2 -23.82 -6.42 16.04
CA TYR A 2 -23.08 -6.28 14.79
C TYR A 2 -23.95 -6.48 13.55
N GLU A 3 -25.02 -7.23 13.67
CA GLU A 3 -26.05 -7.43 12.64
C GLU A 3 -26.83 -6.15 12.32
N ASP A 4 -27.00 -5.28 13.30
CA ASP A 4 -27.74 -4.00 13.15
C ASP A 4 -26.94 -2.96 12.35
N LYS A 5 -25.63 -3.17 12.13
CA LYS A 5 -24.72 -2.29 11.37
C LYS A 5 -24.92 -0.80 11.67
N PRO A 6 -24.69 -0.36 12.93
CA PRO A 6 -25.02 1.01 13.35
C PRO A 6 -24.32 2.09 12.52
N TRP A 7 -23.18 1.77 11.91
CA TRP A 7 -22.44 2.67 11.02
C TRP A 7 -23.20 3.10 9.77
N LEU A 8 -24.26 2.38 9.36
CA LEU A 8 -25.06 2.76 8.19
C LEU A 8 -25.71 4.13 8.33
N ALA A 9 -25.99 4.59 9.55
CA ALA A 9 -26.49 5.93 9.83
C ALA A 9 -25.55 7.05 9.35
N PHE A 10 -24.27 6.75 9.16
CA PHE A 10 -23.24 7.73 8.78
C PHE A 10 -22.83 7.66 7.30
N TYR A 11 -23.45 6.80 6.49
CA TYR A 11 -23.15 6.68 5.06
C TYR A 11 -23.55 7.92 4.25
N GLY A 12 -24.42 8.77 4.79
CA GLY A 12 -24.92 9.95 4.10
C GLY A 12 -25.67 9.59 2.82
N LYS A 13 -25.08 9.90 1.66
CA LYS A 13 -25.66 9.56 0.34
C LYS A 13 -25.21 8.21 -0.22
N ALA A 14 -24.24 7.56 0.39
CA ALA A 14 -23.77 6.27 -0.07
C ALA A 14 -24.82 5.19 0.29
N PRO A 15 -25.20 4.32 -0.65
CA PRO A 15 -26.10 3.21 -0.36
C PRO A 15 -25.38 2.16 0.51
N SER A 16 -26.14 1.37 1.26
CA SER A 16 -25.64 0.27 2.07
C SER A 16 -25.19 -0.93 1.23
N HIS A 17 -25.75 -1.07 0.02
CA HIS A 17 -25.47 -2.13 -0.94
C HIS A 17 -25.16 -1.54 -2.31
N LEU A 18 -24.19 -2.14 -3.02
CA LEU A 18 -23.76 -1.75 -4.37
C LEU A 18 -23.98 -2.88 -5.37
N GLU A 19 -24.51 -2.54 -6.53
CA GLU A 19 -24.49 -3.44 -7.68
C GLU A 19 -23.10 -3.45 -8.30
N TYR A 20 -22.38 -4.56 -8.12
CA TYR A 20 -20.99 -4.65 -8.55
C TYR A 20 -20.85 -4.99 -10.03
N VAL A 21 -19.96 -4.26 -10.71
CA VAL A 21 -19.60 -4.52 -12.10
C VAL A 21 -18.84 -5.84 -12.18
N ARG A 22 -19.45 -6.81 -12.85
CA ARG A 22 -18.79 -8.09 -13.16
C ARG A 22 -17.90 -7.97 -14.39
N GLY A 23 -16.90 -8.86 -14.48
CA GLY A 23 -15.91 -8.91 -15.54
C GLY A 23 -14.52 -8.53 -15.06
N THR A 24 -13.58 -8.50 -15.99
CA THR A 24 -12.19 -8.18 -15.70
C THR A 24 -11.95 -6.69 -15.45
N MET A 25 -10.84 -6.35 -14.78
CA MET A 25 -10.39 -4.95 -14.63
C MET A 25 -10.27 -4.24 -15.99
N TYR A 26 -9.75 -4.94 -17.02
CA TYR A 26 -9.66 -4.42 -18.38
C TYR A 26 -11.02 -4.10 -18.99
N GLU A 27 -12.01 -4.99 -18.84
CA GLU A 27 -13.36 -4.77 -19.36
C GLU A 27 -14.03 -3.58 -18.68
N ALA A 28 -13.81 -3.39 -17.38
CA ALA A 28 -14.33 -2.26 -16.64
C ALA A 28 -13.79 -0.92 -17.19
N ILE A 29 -12.48 -0.78 -17.39
CA ILE A 29 -11.92 0.47 -17.95
C ILE A 29 -12.19 0.63 -19.45
N LYS A 30 -12.39 -0.46 -20.20
CA LYS A 30 -12.82 -0.40 -21.60
C LYS A 30 -14.20 0.23 -21.71
N ARG A 31 -15.19 -0.18 -20.88
CA ARG A 31 -16.51 0.46 -20.80
C ARG A 31 -16.40 1.95 -20.47
N THR A 32 -15.48 2.32 -19.57
CA THR A 32 -15.21 3.73 -19.24
C THR A 32 -14.62 4.50 -20.42
N ALA A 33 -13.70 3.87 -21.16
CA ALA A 33 -13.11 4.49 -22.35
C ALA A 33 -14.12 4.69 -23.49
N GLU A 34 -15.10 3.82 -23.63
CA GLU A 34 -16.22 3.98 -24.57
C GLU A 34 -17.09 5.19 -24.21
N LYS A 35 -17.32 5.44 -22.90
CA LYS A 35 -18.09 6.60 -22.42
C LYS A 35 -17.30 7.92 -22.52
N PHE A 36 -15.97 7.88 -22.31
CA PHE A 36 -15.14 9.07 -22.19
C PHE A 36 -13.87 9.00 -23.05
N PRO A 37 -13.95 8.72 -24.38
CA PRO A 37 -12.79 8.42 -25.21
C PRO A 37 -11.76 9.56 -25.29
N GLU A 38 -12.21 10.82 -25.21
CA GLU A 38 -11.36 12.00 -25.33
C GLU A 38 -10.78 12.50 -24.01
N LYS A 39 -11.33 12.07 -22.86
CA LYS A 39 -10.77 12.44 -21.56
C LYS A 39 -9.34 11.91 -21.42
N ILE A 40 -8.52 12.62 -20.65
CA ILE A 40 -7.18 12.18 -20.28
C ILE A 40 -7.31 11.11 -19.20
N ALA A 41 -6.87 9.89 -19.49
CA ALA A 41 -6.83 8.79 -18.54
C ALA A 41 -5.56 8.85 -17.67
N CYS A 42 -4.42 9.17 -18.28
CA CYS A 42 -3.14 9.16 -17.58
C CYS A 42 -2.27 10.34 -18.00
N GLU A 43 -1.59 10.94 -17.02
CA GLU A 43 -0.56 11.96 -17.23
C GLU A 43 0.74 11.56 -16.52
N PHE A 44 1.87 11.63 -17.24
CA PHE A 44 3.19 11.32 -16.72
C PHE A 44 4.25 12.25 -17.30
N LEU A 45 4.88 13.06 -16.47
CA LEU A 45 6.00 13.95 -16.83
C LEU A 45 5.78 14.71 -18.16
N GLY A 46 4.57 15.25 -18.34
CA GLY A 46 4.20 16.03 -19.51
C GLY A 46 3.57 15.23 -20.67
N ARG A 47 3.64 13.91 -20.67
CA ARG A 47 2.90 13.05 -21.59
C ARG A 47 1.48 12.86 -21.09
N LYS A 48 0.49 12.99 -21.98
CA LYS A 48 -0.92 12.75 -21.71
C LYS A 48 -1.43 11.63 -22.61
N ILE A 49 -2.14 10.68 -22.01
CA ILE A 49 -2.76 9.56 -22.72
C ILE A 49 -4.27 9.65 -22.53
N ARG A 50 -5.02 9.77 -23.63
CA ARG A 50 -6.49 9.74 -23.60
C ARG A 50 -7.01 8.33 -23.47
N TYR A 51 -8.23 8.15 -22.97
CA TYR A 51 -8.84 6.81 -22.78
C TYR A 51 -8.83 5.98 -24.05
N ARG A 52 -9.23 6.52 -25.21
CA ARG A 52 -9.17 5.78 -26.49
C ARG A 52 -7.77 5.28 -26.83
N ASN A 53 -6.75 6.10 -26.53
CA ASN A 53 -5.36 5.72 -26.79
C ASN A 53 -4.84 4.76 -25.73
N LEU A 54 -5.31 4.85 -24.47
CA LEU A 54 -4.98 3.90 -23.40
C LEU A 54 -5.42 2.50 -23.80
N ILE A 55 -6.67 2.31 -24.20
CA ILE A 55 -7.18 0.99 -24.62
C ILE A 55 -6.41 0.45 -25.83
N ARG A 56 -6.17 1.30 -26.86
CA ARG A 56 -5.38 0.88 -28.03
C ARG A 56 -3.95 0.44 -27.66
N LEU A 57 -3.32 1.13 -26.71
CA LEU A 57 -1.99 0.75 -26.23
C LEU A 57 -2.04 -0.54 -25.42
N ILE A 58 -3.03 -0.74 -24.55
CA ILE A 58 -3.24 -1.98 -23.80
C ILE A 58 -3.42 -3.14 -24.78
N ASP A 59 -4.26 -2.99 -25.79
CA ASP A 59 -4.49 -4.03 -26.81
C ASP A 59 -3.21 -4.41 -27.56
N ARG A 60 -2.38 -3.41 -27.87
CA ARG A 60 -1.07 -3.65 -28.50
C ARG A 60 -0.10 -4.39 -27.58
N TYR A 61 -0.08 -4.02 -26.29
CA TYR A 61 0.75 -4.71 -25.30
C TYR A 61 0.29 -6.15 -25.12
N ALA A 62 -1.02 -6.39 -25.02
CA ALA A 62 -1.60 -7.72 -24.93
C ALA A 62 -1.22 -8.61 -26.14
N ALA A 63 -1.43 -8.10 -27.35
CA ALA A 63 -1.06 -8.83 -28.58
C ALA A 63 0.45 -9.12 -28.67
N GLN A 64 1.32 -8.21 -28.19
CA GLN A 64 2.75 -8.47 -28.13
C GLN A 64 3.10 -9.51 -27.07
N MET A 65 2.44 -9.49 -25.91
CA MET A 65 2.63 -10.49 -24.85
C MET A 65 2.26 -11.90 -25.33
N GLU A 66 1.10 -12.06 -26.00
CA GLU A 66 0.70 -13.33 -26.62
C GLU A 66 1.73 -13.83 -27.65
N LYS A 67 2.28 -12.90 -28.46
CA LYS A 67 3.33 -13.22 -29.43
C LYS A 67 4.63 -13.70 -28.77
N GLU A 68 4.98 -13.16 -27.61
CA GLU A 68 6.13 -13.57 -26.80
C GLU A 68 5.86 -14.88 -26.03
N GLY A 69 4.68 -15.47 -26.17
CA GLY A 69 4.30 -16.74 -25.55
C GLY A 69 3.72 -16.60 -24.14
N ILE A 70 3.34 -15.39 -23.71
CA ILE A 70 2.67 -15.19 -22.41
C ILE A 70 1.20 -15.57 -22.57
N THR A 71 0.72 -16.46 -21.71
CA THR A 71 -0.63 -17.03 -21.72
C THR A 71 -1.42 -16.73 -20.45
N GLU A 72 -2.65 -17.21 -20.37
CA GLU A 72 -3.51 -17.08 -19.19
C GLU A 72 -3.01 -17.87 -17.95
N ASP A 73 -2.12 -18.83 -18.16
CA ASP A 73 -1.54 -19.64 -17.08
C ASP A 73 -0.30 -19.01 -16.46
N ASP A 74 0.18 -17.92 -17.05
CA ASP A 74 1.42 -17.28 -16.60
C ASP A 74 1.19 -16.24 -15.50
N CYS A 75 2.08 -16.27 -14.51
CA CYS A 75 2.31 -15.16 -13.62
C CYS A 75 3.52 -14.34 -14.11
N VAL A 76 3.35 -13.04 -14.26
CA VAL A 76 4.39 -12.14 -14.79
C VAL A 76 4.76 -11.10 -13.73
N THR A 77 6.03 -11.07 -13.35
CA THR A 77 6.53 -10.09 -12.38
C THR A 77 6.71 -8.71 -13.01
N ILE A 78 6.12 -7.68 -12.41
CA ILE A 78 6.28 -6.26 -12.77
C ILE A 78 7.09 -5.54 -11.69
N CYS A 79 8.26 -5.02 -12.08
CA CYS A 79 9.15 -4.25 -11.20
C CYS A 79 9.44 -2.88 -11.82
N LEU A 80 8.44 -1.99 -11.76
CA LEU A 80 8.48 -0.68 -12.39
C LEU A 80 8.07 0.43 -11.41
N PRO A 81 8.66 1.63 -11.49
CA PRO A 81 8.14 2.79 -10.78
C PRO A 81 6.78 3.20 -11.35
N ASN A 82 6.07 4.11 -10.68
CA ASN A 82 4.84 4.67 -11.22
C ASN A 82 5.08 5.32 -12.59
N CYS A 83 4.72 4.63 -13.65
CA CYS A 83 4.85 5.07 -15.03
C CYS A 83 3.72 4.48 -15.89
N PRO A 84 3.44 5.02 -17.09
CA PRO A 84 2.38 4.51 -17.96
C PRO A 84 2.48 3.02 -18.27
N SER A 85 3.70 2.48 -18.44
CA SER A 85 3.90 1.05 -18.73
C SER A 85 3.34 0.12 -17.66
N VAL A 86 3.32 0.52 -16.37
CA VAL A 86 2.67 -0.29 -15.33
C VAL A 86 1.19 -0.47 -15.64
N ILE A 87 0.49 0.62 -15.94
CA ILE A 87 -0.94 0.57 -16.30
C ILE A 87 -1.12 -0.31 -17.53
N LEU A 88 -0.33 -0.06 -18.60
CA LEU A 88 -0.45 -0.82 -19.84
C LEU A 88 -0.21 -2.31 -19.64
N MET A 89 0.79 -2.69 -18.82
CA MET A 89 1.14 -4.09 -18.56
C MET A 89 0.12 -4.80 -17.70
N VAL A 90 -0.29 -4.21 -16.57
CA VAL A 90 -1.30 -4.81 -15.68
C VAL A 90 -2.59 -5.10 -16.46
N TYR A 91 -3.08 -4.14 -17.23
CA TYR A 91 -4.32 -4.34 -17.98
C TYR A 91 -4.15 -5.21 -19.25
N ALA A 92 -2.96 -5.24 -19.86
CA ALA A 92 -2.68 -6.15 -20.96
C ALA A 92 -2.66 -7.62 -20.49
N MET A 93 -1.98 -7.90 -19.36
CA MET A 93 -2.00 -9.21 -18.71
C MET A 93 -3.43 -9.60 -18.32
N ASN A 94 -4.15 -8.70 -17.69
CA ASN A 94 -5.53 -8.91 -17.29
C ASN A 94 -6.44 -9.22 -18.50
N LYS A 95 -6.21 -8.58 -19.65
CA LYS A 95 -6.94 -8.84 -20.89
C LYS A 95 -6.69 -10.25 -21.42
N ILE A 96 -5.46 -10.75 -21.42
CA ILE A 96 -5.13 -12.10 -21.87
C ILE A 96 -5.42 -13.17 -20.81
N GLY A 97 -5.60 -12.78 -19.55
CA GLY A 97 -5.89 -13.66 -18.42
C GLY A 97 -4.67 -14.05 -17.59
N ALA A 98 -3.48 -13.56 -17.96
CA ALA A 98 -2.27 -13.72 -17.16
C ALA A 98 -2.34 -12.90 -15.85
N VAL A 99 -1.64 -13.38 -14.83
CA VAL A 99 -1.61 -12.74 -13.51
C VAL A 99 -0.45 -11.75 -13.43
N ALA A 100 -0.73 -10.51 -13.04
CA ALA A 100 0.29 -9.51 -12.80
C ALA A 100 0.79 -9.60 -11.34
N SER A 101 2.09 -9.84 -11.14
CA SER A 101 2.71 -9.84 -9.82
C SER A 101 3.60 -8.61 -9.65
N THR A 102 3.19 -7.66 -8.82
CA THR A 102 3.88 -6.37 -8.70
C THR A 102 4.84 -6.36 -7.51
N ILE A 103 6.10 -5.96 -7.73
CA ILE A 103 7.14 -5.88 -6.71
C ILE A 103 7.83 -4.52 -6.70
N HIS A 104 8.49 -4.19 -5.58
CA HIS A 104 9.12 -2.89 -5.37
C HIS A 104 10.41 -2.71 -6.19
N PRO A 105 10.59 -1.60 -6.94
CA PRO A 105 11.81 -1.34 -7.72
C PRO A 105 13.09 -1.18 -6.88
N LEU A 106 12.96 -0.85 -5.60
CA LEU A 106 14.10 -0.75 -4.68
C LEU A 106 14.44 -2.07 -4.00
N SER A 107 13.69 -3.16 -4.23
CA SER A 107 14.01 -4.48 -3.69
C SER A 107 15.44 -4.88 -4.01
N THR A 108 16.05 -5.57 -3.06
CA THR A 108 17.39 -6.16 -3.21
C THR A 108 17.32 -7.38 -4.15
N PRO A 109 18.44 -7.83 -4.74
CA PRO A 109 18.46 -9.05 -5.54
C PRO A 109 17.93 -10.28 -4.77
N ARG A 110 18.22 -10.39 -3.48
CA ARG A 110 17.72 -11.49 -2.62
C ARG A 110 16.20 -11.45 -2.47
N GLU A 111 15.60 -10.27 -2.25
CA GLU A 111 14.15 -10.12 -2.18
C GLU A 111 13.50 -10.41 -3.52
N ILE A 112 14.09 -9.92 -4.63
CA ILE A 112 13.60 -10.22 -5.99
C ILE A 112 13.62 -11.73 -6.24
N HIS A 113 14.71 -12.40 -5.89
CA HIS A 113 14.83 -13.85 -6.01
C HIS A 113 13.71 -14.58 -5.24
N HIS A 114 13.47 -14.18 -3.99
CA HIS A 114 12.38 -14.74 -3.16
C HIS A 114 11.01 -14.54 -3.83
N TYR A 115 10.70 -13.35 -4.35
CA TYR A 115 9.45 -13.09 -5.05
C TYR A 115 9.30 -13.97 -6.30
N LEU A 116 10.35 -14.13 -7.09
CA LEU A 116 10.35 -14.93 -8.30
C LEU A 116 10.15 -16.43 -8.02
N LEU A 117 10.72 -16.94 -6.93
CA LEU A 117 10.46 -18.30 -6.46
C LEU A 117 9.02 -18.46 -5.97
N THR A 118 8.53 -17.51 -5.18
CA THR A 118 7.17 -17.56 -4.60
C THR A 118 6.10 -17.54 -5.68
N ASN A 119 6.19 -16.60 -6.66
CA ASN A 119 5.17 -16.44 -7.70
C ASN A 119 5.42 -17.26 -8.95
N ARG A 120 6.56 -17.98 -9.04
CA ARG A 120 6.97 -18.84 -10.15
C ARG A 120 6.91 -18.12 -11.51
N SER A 121 7.27 -16.84 -11.56
CA SER A 121 7.22 -16.05 -12.78
C SER A 121 8.20 -16.56 -13.83
N ALA A 122 7.67 -16.90 -15.01
CA ALA A 122 8.49 -17.21 -16.19
C ALA A 122 8.94 -15.95 -16.95
N TYR A 123 8.25 -14.85 -16.74
CA TYR A 123 8.49 -13.56 -17.41
C TYR A 123 8.57 -12.43 -16.40
N VAL A 124 9.45 -11.47 -16.69
CA VAL A 124 9.65 -10.27 -15.86
C VAL A 124 9.57 -9.02 -16.73
N MET A 125 8.87 -7.99 -16.25
CA MET A 125 8.83 -6.65 -16.83
C MET A 125 9.48 -5.66 -15.87
N THR A 126 10.65 -5.12 -16.19
CA THR A 126 11.39 -4.23 -15.28
C THR A 126 11.93 -2.99 -16.00
N ALA A 127 12.30 -1.98 -15.22
CA ALA A 127 12.98 -0.80 -15.79
C ALA A 127 14.39 -1.18 -16.28
N ASP A 128 14.79 -0.62 -17.41
CA ASP A 128 16.10 -0.88 -18.02
C ASP A 128 17.27 -0.63 -17.05
N LEU A 129 17.14 0.35 -16.16
CA LEU A 129 18.17 0.68 -15.16
C LEU A 129 18.31 -0.36 -14.03
N LEU A 130 17.35 -1.29 -13.90
CA LEU A 130 17.34 -2.31 -12.84
C LEU A 130 17.88 -3.67 -13.29
N TRP A 131 18.28 -3.81 -14.54
CA TRP A 131 18.64 -5.10 -15.11
C TRP A 131 19.71 -5.88 -14.34
N LYS A 132 20.73 -5.19 -13.78
CA LYS A 132 21.78 -5.83 -12.97
C LYS A 132 21.23 -6.52 -11.70
N LYS A 133 20.17 -5.98 -11.10
CA LYS A 133 19.53 -6.63 -9.95
C LYS A 133 18.86 -7.95 -10.35
N PHE A 134 18.25 -7.97 -11.54
CA PHE A 134 17.63 -9.18 -12.07
C PHE A 134 18.65 -10.20 -12.55
N GLU A 135 19.76 -9.76 -13.14
CA GLU A 135 20.86 -10.65 -13.50
C GLU A 135 21.38 -11.44 -12.28
N GLN A 136 21.43 -10.81 -11.10
CA GLN A 136 21.82 -11.45 -9.85
C GLN A 136 20.70 -12.29 -9.19
N ALA A 137 19.45 -12.05 -9.56
CA ALA A 137 18.29 -12.61 -8.86
C ALA A 137 17.65 -13.80 -9.60
N ILE A 138 17.86 -13.95 -10.91
CA ILE A 138 17.13 -14.95 -11.73
C ILE A 138 17.72 -16.36 -11.67
N ASP A 139 18.94 -16.51 -11.20
CA ASP A 139 19.57 -17.82 -11.10
C ASP A 139 18.78 -18.76 -10.17
N GLY A 140 18.59 -20.02 -10.59
CA GLY A 140 17.77 -20.99 -9.85
C GLY A 140 16.25 -20.71 -9.86
N THR A 141 15.76 -19.72 -10.62
CA THR A 141 14.33 -19.42 -10.79
C THR A 141 13.78 -19.98 -12.13
N GLN A 142 12.48 -19.82 -12.37
CA GLN A 142 11.82 -20.23 -13.61
C GLN A 142 11.84 -19.15 -14.71
N VAL A 143 12.53 -18.03 -14.50
CA VAL A 143 12.54 -16.89 -15.41
C VAL A 143 13.19 -17.23 -16.75
N LYS A 144 12.41 -17.15 -17.83
CA LYS A 144 12.83 -17.35 -19.22
C LYS A 144 13.28 -16.04 -19.86
N THR A 145 12.53 -14.96 -19.63
CA THR A 145 12.79 -13.66 -20.27
C THR A 145 12.53 -12.49 -19.32
N VAL A 146 13.46 -11.54 -19.33
CA VAL A 146 13.36 -10.26 -18.63
C VAL A 146 13.21 -9.15 -19.65
N TYR A 147 12.02 -8.55 -19.73
CA TYR A 147 11.72 -7.43 -20.62
C TYR A 147 12.11 -6.12 -19.97
N LEU A 148 12.97 -5.36 -20.62
CA LEU A 148 13.50 -4.09 -20.16
C LEU A 148 12.70 -2.92 -20.72
N VAL A 149 12.07 -2.17 -19.84
CA VAL A 149 11.29 -0.97 -20.18
C VAL A 149 12.14 0.26 -20.01
N LYS A 150 12.30 1.03 -21.09
CA LYS A 150 12.97 2.31 -21.05
C LYS A 150 12.01 3.39 -20.60
N VAL A 151 11.96 3.64 -19.29
CA VAL A 151 10.99 4.55 -18.65
C VAL A 151 11.10 5.98 -19.19
N THR A 152 12.29 6.43 -19.63
CA THR A 152 12.48 7.74 -20.24
C THR A 152 11.70 7.94 -21.54
N GLU A 153 11.38 6.86 -22.26
CA GLU A 153 10.56 6.90 -23.47
C GLU A 153 9.07 7.10 -23.20
N GLU A 154 8.65 6.90 -21.95
CA GLU A 154 7.30 7.15 -21.47
C GLU A 154 7.03 8.62 -21.13
N MET A 155 8.08 9.44 -21.00
CA MET A 155 8.01 10.86 -20.67
C MET A 155 7.52 11.71 -21.85
N GLY A 156 6.97 12.89 -21.57
CA GLY A 156 6.74 13.92 -22.58
C GLY A 156 8.06 14.41 -23.18
N TRP A 157 8.03 14.91 -24.42
CA TRP A 157 9.24 15.21 -25.19
C TRP A 157 10.23 16.16 -24.48
N ARG A 158 9.73 17.19 -23.77
CA ARG A 158 10.59 18.13 -22.99
C ARG A 158 11.29 17.42 -21.83
N ALA A 159 10.56 16.62 -21.07
CA ALA A 159 11.12 15.86 -19.96
C ALA A 159 12.12 14.81 -20.44
N ARG A 160 11.85 14.19 -21.60
CA ARG A 160 12.74 13.21 -22.24
C ARG A 160 14.07 13.83 -22.68
N ILE A 161 14.04 15.03 -23.29
CA ILE A 161 15.25 15.78 -23.63
C ILE A 161 16.04 16.09 -22.35
N GLY A 162 15.39 16.65 -21.30
CA GLY A 162 16.06 16.90 -20.02
C GLY A 162 16.65 15.65 -19.39
N ALA A 163 15.96 14.51 -19.45
CA ALA A 163 16.45 13.25 -18.92
C ALA A 163 17.69 12.71 -19.65
N SER A 164 17.83 12.98 -20.96
CA SER A 164 18.98 12.53 -21.76
C SER A 164 20.32 13.13 -21.31
N PHE A 165 20.29 14.29 -20.65
CA PHE A 165 21.47 14.95 -20.08
C PHE A 165 21.84 14.46 -18.67
N LEU A 166 20.96 13.70 -18.00
CA LEU A 166 21.18 13.25 -16.63
C LEU A 166 21.82 11.85 -16.60
N PRO A 167 23.03 11.70 -16.01
CA PRO A 167 23.75 10.41 -15.96
C PRO A 167 22.91 9.27 -15.37
N ARG A 168 22.05 9.57 -14.39
CA ARG A 168 21.18 8.57 -13.72
C ARG A 168 20.17 7.88 -14.65
N PHE A 169 19.91 8.41 -15.85
CA PHE A 169 19.03 7.81 -16.85
C PHE A 169 19.77 7.17 -18.01
N ARG A 170 21.09 7.11 -17.93
CA ARG A 170 21.94 6.45 -18.94
C ARG A 170 22.29 5.05 -18.48
N LEU A 171 22.04 4.05 -19.32
CA LEU A 171 22.60 2.73 -19.14
C LEU A 171 24.13 2.82 -19.31
N LYS A 172 24.86 2.47 -18.25
CA LYS A 172 26.34 2.39 -18.32
C LYS A 172 26.76 1.18 -19.15
N ASP A 173 26.09 0.04 -18.93
CA ASP A 173 26.36 -1.22 -19.61
C ASP A 173 25.05 -1.81 -20.15
N ARG A 174 25.10 -2.64 -21.18
CA ARG A 174 23.96 -3.37 -21.70
C ARG A 174 24.06 -4.86 -21.34
N PRO A 175 22.94 -5.51 -21.01
CA PRO A 175 22.95 -6.95 -20.81
C PRO A 175 23.39 -7.65 -22.11
N GLN A 176 24.26 -8.66 -21.99
CA GLN A 176 24.74 -9.45 -23.11
C GLN A 176 23.92 -10.75 -23.28
N SER A 177 23.30 -11.23 -22.20
CA SER A 177 22.47 -12.43 -22.25
C SER A 177 21.19 -12.21 -23.06
N LYS A 178 20.82 -13.22 -23.86
CA LYS A 178 19.56 -13.26 -24.62
C LYS A 178 18.31 -13.29 -23.74
N THR A 179 18.46 -13.55 -22.44
CA THR A 179 17.38 -13.49 -21.45
C THR A 179 16.82 -12.08 -21.30
N PHE A 180 17.62 -11.03 -21.60
CA PHE A 180 17.20 -9.63 -21.48
C PHE A 180 16.80 -9.04 -22.82
N VAL A 181 15.53 -8.62 -22.95
CA VAL A 181 14.97 -8.09 -24.19
C VAL A 181 14.38 -6.71 -23.96
N PHE A 182 14.68 -5.72 -24.82
CA PHE A 182 14.08 -4.39 -24.73
C PHE A 182 12.63 -4.40 -25.21
N TRP A 183 11.70 -4.04 -24.32
CA TRP A 183 10.25 -4.06 -24.58
C TRP A 183 9.77 -2.98 -25.54
N ASN A 184 10.24 -1.74 -25.38
CA ASN A 184 9.74 -0.60 -26.17
C ASN A 184 9.88 -0.78 -27.69
N PRO A 185 11.00 -1.33 -28.24
CA PRO A 185 11.10 -1.64 -29.67
C PRO A 185 10.09 -2.70 -30.14
N LEU A 186 9.77 -3.71 -29.32
CA LEU A 186 8.84 -4.77 -29.68
C LEU A 186 7.44 -4.22 -29.94
N VAL A 187 6.92 -3.40 -29.01
CA VAL A 187 5.59 -2.80 -29.16
C VAL A 187 5.50 -1.69 -30.20
N ARG A 188 6.63 -1.16 -30.70
CA ARG A 188 6.64 -0.13 -31.77
C ARG A 188 6.66 -0.71 -33.18
N ARG A 189 7.06 -1.97 -33.34
CA ARG A 189 7.00 -2.65 -34.64
C ARG A 189 5.56 -2.71 -35.12
N LYS A 190 5.36 -2.89 -36.45
CA LYS A 190 4.03 -2.88 -37.10
C LYS A 190 2.99 -3.65 -36.28
N PRO A 191 1.74 -3.17 -36.23
CA PRO A 191 0.72 -3.81 -35.43
C PRO A 191 0.63 -5.30 -35.78
N VAL A 192 0.79 -6.13 -34.77
CA VAL A 192 0.30 -7.51 -34.82
C VAL A 192 -1.20 -7.38 -35.03
N SER A 193 -1.77 -8.11 -35.99
CA SER A 193 -3.21 -8.18 -36.16
C SER A 193 -3.83 -8.45 -34.78
N LEU A 194 -4.70 -7.54 -34.33
CA LEU A 194 -5.36 -7.72 -33.04
C LEU A 194 -6.05 -9.08 -33.05
N PRO A 195 -5.90 -9.90 -32.02
CA PRO A 195 -6.61 -11.18 -31.94
C PRO A 195 -8.09 -10.92 -32.15
N THR A 196 -8.73 -11.72 -32.99
CA THR A 196 -10.17 -11.67 -33.20
C THR A 196 -10.84 -11.85 -31.84
N PRO A 197 -11.85 -11.02 -31.48
CA PRO A 197 -12.55 -11.21 -30.22
C PRO A 197 -13.04 -12.65 -30.12
N GLN A 198 -12.50 -13.42 -29.19
CA GLN A 198 -13.02 -14.76 -28.93
C GLN A 198 -14.45 -14.65 -28.44
N LYS A 199 -15.41 -15.14 -29.20
CA LYS A 199 -16.85 -15.09 -28.92
C LYS A 199 -17.26 -15.81 -27.61
N ASN A 200 -16.44 -16.70 -27.07
CA ASN A 200 -16.70 -17.51 -25.87
C ASN A 200 -15.62 -17.26 -24.79
N ARG A 201 -15.52 -16.05 -24.26
CA ARG A 201 -14.69 -15.83 -23.06
C ARG A 201 -15.41 -16.37 -21.83
N LYS A 202 -14.75 -17.31 -21.13
CA LYS A 202 -15.14 -17.71 -19.77
C LYS A 202 -15.26 -16.46 -18.89
N ASP A 203 -16.25 -16.43 -17.99
CA ASP A 203 -16.31 -15.38 -16.96
C ASP A 203 -15.06 -15.47 -16.09
N ARG A 204 -14.28 -14.41 -16.09
CA ARG A 204 -13.02 -14.30 -15.31
C ARG A 204 -13.15 -13.34 -14.11
N THR A 205 -14.38 -13.01 -13.74
CA THR A 205 -14.66 -12.07 -12.64
C THR A 205 -13.92 -12.45 -11.36
N GLU A 206 -13.99 -13.71 -10.97
CA GLU A 206 -13.37 -14.21 -9.73
C GLU A 206 -11.92 -14.69 -9.90
N ASN A 207 -11.38 -14.67 -11.12
CA ASN A 207 -10.00 -15.09 -11.35
C ASN A 207 -9.01 -14.10 -10.71
N CYS A 208 -7.88 -14.64 -10.27
CA CYS A 208 -6.76 -13.81 -9.80
C CYS A 208 -6.30 -12.87 -10.91
N ALA A 209 -6.34 -11.57 -10.64
CA ALA A 209 -5.88 -10.53 -11.56
C ALA A 209 -4.46 -10.05 -11.21
N VAL A 210 -4.22 -9.90 -9.91
CA VAL A 210 -2.96 -9.35 -9.39
C VAL A 210 -2.52 -10.10 -8.14
N ILE A 211 -1.23 -10.38 -8.04
CA ILE A 211 -0.58 -10.79 -6.80
C ILE A 211 0.16 -9.59 -6.22
N LEU A 212 -0.22 -9.23 -4.99
CA LEU A 212 0.46 -8.22 -4.18
C LEU A 212 1.26 -8.90 -3.08
N PHE A 213 2.42 -8.36 -2.72
CA PHE A 213 3.17 -8.92 -1.60
C PHE A 213 2.90 -8.13 -0.31
N SER A 214 2.67 -8.86 0.78
CA SER A 214 2.59 -8.23 2.11
C SER A 214 3.95 -7.62 2.45
N GLY A 215 3.96 -6.41 2.97
CA GLY A 215 5.17 -5.78 3.52
C GLY A 215 5.56 -6.42 4.86
N GLY A 216 5.89 -7.71 4.85
CA GLY A 216 6.00 -8.57 6.01
C GLY A 216 6.73 -7.96 7.21
N THR A 217 5.97 -7.50 8.19
CA THR A 217 6.50 -7.19 9.52
C THR A 217 6.71 -8.46 10.35
N THR A 218 6.25 -9.62 9.86
CA THR A 218 6.15 -10.86 10.66
C THR A 218 6.79 -12.11 10.02
N GLY A 219 7.42 -12.01 8.83
CA GLY A 219 8.02 -13.18 8.15
C GLY A 219 8.41 -12.84 6.71
N GLU A 220 8.68 -13.88 5.92
CA GLU A 220 8.89 -13.74 4.49
C GLU A 220 7.61 -13.19 3.81
N PRO A 221 7.76 -12.29 2.81
CA PRO A 221 6.62 -11.74 2.11
C PRO A 221 5.77 -12.82 1.45
N LYS A 222 4.45 -12.82 1.72
CA LYS A 222 3.49 -13.74 1.11
C LYS A 222 2.84 -13.10 -0.11
N GLY A 223 2.65 -13.84 -1.17
CA GLY A 223 1.90 -13.40 -2.36
C GLY A 223 0.39 -13.47 -2.11
N ILE A 224 -0.28 -12.33 -2.11
CA ILE A 224 -1.72 -12.20 -1.84
C ILE A 224 -2.45 -12.13 -3.16
N MET A 225 -3.33 -13.10 -3.43
CA MET A 225 -4.11 -13.18 -4.67
C MET A 225 -5.36 -12.29 -4.60
N CYS A 226 -5.43 -11.30 -5.47
CA CYS A 226 -6.56 -10.38 -5.59
C CYS A 226 -7.31 -10.65 -6.90
N SER A 227 -8.65 -10.79 -6.82
CA SER A 227 -9.48 -11.07 -7.99
C SER A 227 -9.79 -9.82 -8.81
N ASN A 228 -10.27 -10.02 -10.04
CA ASN A 228 -10.87 -8.94 -10.83
C ASN A 228 -12.06 -8.32 -10.10
N PHE A 229 -12.86 -9.16 -9.47
CA PHE A 229 -14.03 -8.72 -8.70
C PHE A 229 -13.63 -7.80 -7.56
N SER A 230 -12.64 -8.20 -6.75
CA SER A 230 -12.20 -7.40 -5.62
C SER A 230 -11.67 -6.01 -6.04
N PHE A 231 -10.95 -5.90 -7.16
CA PHE A 231 -10.53 -4.60 -7.69
C PHE A 231 -11.69 -3.73 -8.16
N ASN A 232 -12.65 -4.30 -8.92
CA ASN A 232 -13.82 -3.57 -9.39
C ASN A 232 -14.71 -3.15 -8.21
N ALA A 233 -14.90 -4.02 -7.21
CA ALA A 233 -15.66 -3.72 -6.01
C ALA A 233 -15.01 -2.59 -5.18
N LEU A 234 -13.69 -2.67 -4.95
CA LEU A 234 -12.95 -1.60 -4.28
C LEU A 234 -13.13 -0.25 -4.99
N ALA A 235 -13.01 -0.24 -6.34
CA ALA A 235 -13.19 0.99 -7.11
C ALA A 235 -14.59 1.59 -6.93
N GLN A 236 -15.63 0.76 -6.85
CA GLN A 236 -16.99 1.21 -6.61
C GLN A 236 -17.20 1.69 -5.16
N GLN A 237 -16.71 0.95 -4.17
CA GLN A 237 -16.79 1.32 -2.75
C GLN A 237 -16.11 2.65 -2.46
N VAL A 238 -14.83 2.79 -2.86
CA VAL A 238 -14.06 4.03 -2.67
C VAL A 238 -14.67 5.18 -3.48
N GLY A 239 -15.14 4.90 -4.70
CA GLY A 239 -15.80 5.89 -5.54
C GLY A 239 -17.08 6.45 -4.91
N THR A 240 -17.84 5.60 -4.27
CA THR A 240 -19.14 5.94 -3.68
C THR A 240 -18.98 6.61 -2.31
N GLN A 241 -18.37 5.93 -1.33
CA GLN A 241 -18.25 6.47 0.03
C GLN A 241 -17.20 7.60 0.12
N GLY A 242 -16.12 7.51 -0.65
CA GLY A 242 -15.13 8.56 -0.77
C GLY A 242 -15.56 9.76 -1.63
N ASP A 243 -16.75 9.70 -2.28
CA ASP A 243 -17.23 10.72 -3.23
C ASP A 243 -16.23 11.05 -4.35
N THR A 244 -15.51 10.01 -4.82
CA THR A 244 -14.53 10.12 -5.90
C THR A 244 -15.06 9.63 -7.25
N GLY A 245 -16.27 9.06 -7.27
CA GLY A 245 -16.91 8.42 -8.42
C GLY A 245 -17.39 9.36 -9.52
N LYS A 246 -17.04 10.66 -9.47
CA LYS A 246 -17.40 11.65 -10.50
C LYS A 246 -16.30 11.91 -11.53
N GLY A 247 -15.22 11.13 -11.46
CA GLY A 247 -14.11 11.21 -12.40
C GLY A 247 -13.31 12.52 -12.30
N GLY A 248 -12.48 12.65 -11.28
CA GLY A 248 -11.56 13.78 -11.08
C GLY A 248 -10.10 13.41 -11.31
N LYS A 249 -9.20 14.36 -11.04
CA LYS A 249 -7.75 14.13 -11.14
C LYS A 249 -7.22 13.57 -9.83
N MET A 250 -6.65 12.39 -9.86
CA MET A 250 -5.96 11.75 -8.74
C MET A 250 -4.45 11.98 -8.85
N LEU A 251 -3.83 12.59 -7.84
CA LEU A 251 -2.37 12.67 -7.74
C LEU A 251 -1.84 11.36 -7.17
N THR A 252 -1.22 10.54 -8.01
CA THR A 252 -0.80 9.17 -7.71
C THR A 252 0.68 9.12 -7.36
N ILE A 253 0.98 9.24 -6.06
CA ILE A 253 2.33 9.13 -5.50
C ILE A 253 2.55 7.74 -4.91
N LEU A 254 1.50 7.16 -4.33
CA LEU A 254 1.57 5.85 -3.70
C LEU A 254 1.97 4.78 -4.71
N PRO A 255 2.79 3.81 -4.29
CA PRO A 255 3.41 2.88 -5.20
C PRO A 255 2.42 1.87 -5.81
N ASN A 256 2.61 1.58 -7.09
CA ASN A 256 1.77 0.67 -7.87
C ASN A 256 1.85 -0.81 -7.44
N PHE A 257 2.88 -1.18 -6.70
CA PHE A 257 3.06 -2.54 -6.17
C PHE A 257 2.35 -2.76 -4.83
N HIS A 258 1.56 -1.79 -4.38
CA HIS A 258 0.71 -1.88 -3.20
C HIS A 258 -0.75 -1.61 -3.58
N GLY A 259 -1.70 -2.32 -2.94
CA GLY A 259 -3.13 -2.18 -3.22
C GLY A 259 -3.63 -0.74 -3.15
N PHE A 260 -3.09 0.08 -2.23
CA PHE A 260 -3.47 1.50 -2.10
C PHE A 260 -3.05 2.31 -3.34
N GLY A 261 -1.87 2.07 -3.91
CA GLY A 261 -1.45 2.71 -5.15
C GLY A 261 -2.20 2.16 -6.36
N LEU A 262 -2.22 0.83 -6.53
CA LEU A 262 -2.82 0.20 -7.72
C LEU A 262 -4.36 0.26 -7.69
N GLY A 263 -4.99 -0.09 -6.57
CA GLY A 263 -6.45 -0.17 -6.45
C GLY A 263 -7.10 1.21 -6.32
N VAL A 264 -6.66 2.01 -5.31
CA VAL A 264 -7.28 3.30 -5.01
C VAL A 264 -6.76 4.44 -5.88
N CYS A 265 -5.43 4.50 -6.15
CA CYS A 265 -4.88 5.66 -6.88
C CYS A 265 -4.77 5.46 -8.38
N ILE A 266 -4.90 4.23 -8.90
CA ILE A 266 -4.83 3.93 -10.34
C ILE A 266 -6.16 3.35 -10.84
N HIS A 267 -6.59 2.17 -10.33
CA HIS A 267 -7.77 1.49 -10.87
C HIS A 267 -9.06 2.28 -10.63
N MET A 268 -9.30 2.74 -9.40
CA MET A 268 -10.51 3.49 -9.06
C MET A 268 -10.71 4.74 -9.94
N PRO A 269 -9.75 5.67 -10.09
CA PRO A 269 -9.96 6.82 -10.97
C PRO A 269 -10.15 6.42 -12.43
N LEU A 270 -9.47 5.40 -12.94
CA LEU A 270 -9.68 4.91 -14.30
C LEU A 270 -11.06 4.28 -14.49
N PHE A 271 -11.55 3.57 -13.49
CA PHE A 271 -12.90 2.99 -13.48
C PHE A 271 -13.99 4.07 -13.60
N TRP A 272 -13.83 5.21 -12.92
CA TRP A 272 -14.80 6.30 -12.89
C TRP A 272 -14.57 7.41 -13.94
N GLY A 273 -13.68 7.22 -14.91
CA GLY A 273 -13.41 8.22 -15.96
C GLY A 273 -12.59 9.41 -15.49
N GLY A 274 -11.79 9.23 -14.44
CA GLY A 274 -10.85 10.21 -13.92
C GLY A 274 -9.51 10.25 -14.65
N THR A 275 -8.62 11.11 -14.17
CA THR A 275 -7.25 11.24 -14.69
C THR A 275 -6.25 10.85 -13.61
N VAL A 276 -5.40 9.86 -13.88
CA VAL A 276 -4.29 9.46 -13.02
C VAL A 276 -3.06 10.31 -13.33
N ILE A 277 -2.58 11.12 -12.39
CA ILE A 277 -1.34 11.89 -12.51
C ILE A 277 -0.23 11.10 -11.83
N LEU A 278 0.55 10.35 -12.60
CA LEU A 278 1.60 9.48 -12.09
C LEU A 278 2.82 10.26 -11.64
N VAL A 279 3.27 9.99 -10.43
CA VAL A 279 4.50 10.54 -9.84
C VAL A 279 5.45 9.37 -9.55
N PRO A 280 6.61 9.29 -10.22
CA PRO A 280 7.50 8.13 -10.09
C PRO A 280 8.19 8.04 -8.72
N ASN A 281 8.47 9.17 -8.09
CA ASN A 281 9.13 9.26 -6.79
C ASN A 281 8.52 10.41 -5.99
N PHE A 282 8.31 10.19 -4.69
CA PHE A 282 7.90 11.24 -3.78
C PHE A 282 9.07 12.18 -3.49
N ASP A 283 8.87 13.45 -3.77
CA ASP A 283 9.66 14.59 -3.30
C ASP A 283 8.70 15.68 -2.84
N PRO A 284 8.77 16.14 -1.57
CA PRO A 284 7.78 17.06 -1.02
C PRO A 284 7.69 18.37 -1.80
N ARG A 285 8.84 18.97 -2.19
CA ARG A 285 8.87 20.25 -2.92
C ARG A 285 8.30 20.11 -4.33
N ASN A 286 8.64 19.02 -5.02
CA ASN A 286 8.10 18.74 -6.34
C ASN A 286 6.59 18.42 -6.27
N THR A 287 6.15 17.70 -5.24
CA THR A 287 4.73 17.41 -5.01
C THR A 287 3.92 18.69 -4.84
N VAL A 288 4.40 19.66 -4.03
CA VAL A 288 3.76 20.98 -3.89
C VAL A 288 3.68 21.71 -5.23
N ARG A 289 4.73 21.68 -6.07
CA ARG A 289 4.71 22.27 -7.42
C ARG A 289 3.69 21.59 -8.33
N LEU A 290 3.58 20.25 -8.25
CA LEU A 290 2.59 19.47 -9.01
C LEU A 290 1.17 19.80 -8.56
N ILE A 291 0.89 19.89 -7.27
CA ILE A 291 -0.42 20.29 -6.73
C ILE A 291 -0.80 21.66 -7.29
N LYS A 292 0.08 22.66 -7.17
CA LYS A 292 -0.14 24.01 -7.71
C LYS A 292 -0.41 24.00 -9.21
N LYS A 293 0.38 23.24 -9.99
CA LYS A 293 0.31 23.23 -11.46
C LYS A 293 -0.83 22.40 -12.01
N LYS A 294 -1.11 21.23 -11.41
CA LYS A 294 -2.05 20.25 -11.94
C LYS A 294 -3.44 20.36 -11.34
N ARG A 295 -3.53 20.99 -10.17
CA ARG A 295 -4.78 21.15 -9.42
C ARG A 295 -5.53 19.81 -9.30
N PRO A 296 -4.94 18.78 -8.65
CA PRO A 296 -5.61 17.52 -8.46
C PRO A 296 -6.82 17.70 -7.54
N GLU A 297 -7.87 16.94 -7.80
CA GLU A 297 -9.08 16.94 -6.97
C GLU A 297 -8.99 15.94 -5.83
N TYR A 298 -8.19 14.90 -6.01
CA TYR A 298 -8.01 13.83 -5.03
C TYR A 298 -6.54 13.56 -4.78
N PHE A 299 -6.24 13.28 -3.53
CA PHE A 299 -4.91 12.97 -3.07
C PHE A 299 -4.95 11.94 -1.95
N ALA A 300 -4.15 10.88 -2.05
CA ALA A 300 -4.02 9.86 -1.03
C ALA A 300 -2.56 9.67 -0.65
N GLY A 301 -2.31 9.43 0.64
CA GLY A 301 -0.97 9.27 1.17
C GLY A 301 -0.92 8.52 2.50
N VAL A 302 0.29 8.29 2.98
CA VAL A 302 0.56 7.78 4.32
C VAL A 302 0.90 8.95 5.26
N PRO A 303 0.79 8.81 6.60
CA PRO A 303 1.01 9.93 7.55
C PRO A 303 2.32 10.69 7.32
N LYS A 304 3.42 9.97 7.12
CA LYS A 304 4.75 10.56 6.88
C LYS A 304 4.81 11.45 5.64
N LEU A 305 4.00 11.17 4.62
CA LEU A 305 3.91 11.99 3.42
C LEU A 305 3.29 13.35 3.76
N PHE A 306 2.23 13.38 4.56
CA PHE A 306 1.57 14.60 5.01
C PHE A 306 2.49 15.44 5.91
N ASP A 307 3.20 14.82 6.84
CA ASP A 307 4.23 15.50 7.67
C ASP A 307 5.32 16.14 6.81
N SER A 308 5.74 15.44 5.76
CA SER A 308 6.77 15.97 4.85
C SER A 308 6.27 17.17 4.04
N LEU A 309 4.99 17.20 3.65
CA LEU A 309 4.39 18.33 2.96
C LEU A 309 4.25 19.55 3.88
N LEU A 310 3.85 19.35 5.15
CA LEU A 310 3.75 20.41 6.15
C LEU A 310 5.08 21.14 6.40
N LYS A 311 6.22 20.46 6.24
CA LYS A 311 7.55 21.07 6.36
C LYS A 311 7.93 21.96 5.17
N VAL A 312 7.20 21.91 4.07
CA VAL A 312 7.48 22.72 2.87
C VAL A 312 6.82 24.09 2.99
N LYS A 313 7.59 25.15 3.18
CA LYS A 313 7.08 26.52 3.36
C LYS A 313 6.10 26.95 2.25
N SER A 314 6.33 26.56 1.02
CA SER A 314 5.44 26.90 -0.11
C SER A 314 4.10 26.16 -0.06
N PHE A 315 3.96 25.05 0.65
CA PHE A 315 2.70 24.33 0.82
C PHE A 315 1.64 25.21 1.48
N HIS A 316 2.04 26.03 2.45
CA HIS A 316 1.16 26.94 3.20
C HIS A 316 0.78 28.22 2.44
N ARG A 317 1.17 28.35 1.16
CA ARG A 317 0.98 29.54 0.33
C ARG A 317 0.35 29.24 -1.02
N ILE A 318 0.07 27.98 -1.35
CA ILE A 318 -0.60 27.60 -2.60
C ILE A 318 -2.10 27.49 -2.39
N ASP A 319 -2.85 27.72 -3.44
CA ASP A 319 -4.30 27.51 -3.46
C ASP A 319 -4.60 26.00 -3.50
N LEU A 320 -5.27 25.48 -2.46
CA LEU A 320 -5.69 24.09 -2.29
C LEU A 320 -7.20 23.91 -2.49
N SER A 321 -7.93 24.93 -2.95
CA SER A 321 -9.39 24.88 -3.21
C SER A 321 -9.79 23.81 -4.24
N CYS A 322 -8.83 23.31 -5.01
CA CYS A 322 -9.08 22.23 -5.97
C CYS A 322 -9.34 20.87 -5.33
N PHE A 323 -8.94 20.64 -4.09
CA PHE A 323 -9.17 19.36 -3.43
C PHE A 323 -10.65 19.15 -3.14
N LYS A 324 -11.12 17.95 -3.49
CA LYS A 324 -12.45 17.40 -3.16
C LYS A 324 -12.36 16.24 -2.16
N GLY A 325 -11.18 15.63 -2.04
CA GLY A 325 -10.90 14.57 -1.08
C GLY A 325 -9.41 14.38 -0.84
N VAL A 326 -9.03 14.24 0.44
CA VAL A 326 -7.67 13.91 0.86
C VAL A 326 -7.75 12.75 1.85
N TYR A 327 -7.01 11.67 1.56
CA TYR A 327 -7.13 10.40 2.26
C TYR A 327 -5.80 9.98 2.85
N CYS A 328 -5.83 9.50 4.10
CA CYS A 328 -4.67 8.96 4.80
C CYS A 328 -4.93 7.51 5.18
N GLY A 329 -3.94 6.66 5.04
CA GLY A 329 -4.04 5.27 5.46
C GLY A 329 -2.71 4.55 5.40
N GLY A 330 -2.71 3.27 5.74
CA GLY A 330 -1.53 2.41 5.71
C GLY A 330 -0.65 2.49 6.96
N ASP A 331 -0.85 3.48 7.83
CA ASP A 331 -0.23 3.59 9.15
C ASP A 331 -1.11 4.49 10.03
N SER A 332 -0.91 4.47 11.36
CA SER A 332 -1.68 5.28 12.30
C SER A 332 -1.43 6.77 12.11
N LEU A 333 -2.50 7.54 11.95
CA LEU A 333 -2.45 8.99 11.80
C LEU A 333 -2.40 9.66 13.17
N GLN A 334 -1.31 10.35 13.48
CA GLN A 334 -1.20 11.10 14.71
C GLN A 334 -2.14 12.32 14.70
N GLU A 335 -2.87 12.56 15.77
CA GLU A 335 -3.81 13.68 15.91
C GLU A 335 -3.14 15.04 15.62
N LYS A 336 -1.88 15.20 16.01
CA LYS A 336 -1.10 16.40 15.72
C LYS A 336 -0.95 16.64 14.22
N THR A 337 -0.64 15.60 13.44
CA THR A 337 -0.51 15.68 11.98
C THR A 337 -1.86 15.98 11.34
N GLU A 338 -2.93 15.31 11.79
CA GLU A 338 -4.29 15.56 11.33
C GLU A 338 -4.69 17.02 11.52
N LYS A 339 -4.56 17.55 12.75
CA LYS A 339 -4.90 18.95 13.10
C LYS A 339 -4.07 19.95 12.30
N ALA A 340 -2.76 19.73 12.18
CA ALA A 340 -1.86 20.63 11.44
C ALA A 340 -2.19 20.63 9.94
N PHE A 341 -2.47 19.47 9.36
CA PHE A 341 -2.82 19.36 7.94
C PHE A 341 -4.20 19.97 7.65
N ALA A 342 -5.20 19.73 8.50
CA ALA A 342 -6.51 20.36 8.42
C ALA A 342 -6.44 21.90 8.49
N GLN A 343 -5.57 22.44 9.37
CA GLN A 343 -5.32 23.88 9.45
C GLN A 343 -4.68 24.42 8.18
N ALA A 344 -3.69 23.70 7.62
CA ALA A 344 -3.03 24.10 6.37
C ALA A 344 -4.01 24.09 5.19
N LEU A 345 -4.87 23.08 5.08
CA LEU A 345 -5.93 23.01 4.07
C LEU A 345 -6.84 24.24 4.13
N ARG A 346 -7.41 24.54 5.30
CA ARG A 346 -8.30 25.71 5.51
C ARG A 346 -7.60 27.03 5.17
N LYS A 347 -6.37 27.23 5.67
CA LYS A 347 -5.57 28.42 5.39
C LYS A 347 -5.32 28.63 3.88
N CYS A 348 -5.27 27.54 3.12
CA CYS A 348 -5.02 27.53 1.68
C CYS A 348 -6.29 27.37 0.84
N GLY A 349 -7.47 27.70 1.41
CA GLY A 349 -8.75 27.78 0.70
C GLY A 349 -9.45 26.44 0.43
N SER A 350 -9.10 25.38 1.16
CA SER A 350 -9.75 24.08 1.02
C SER A 350 -10.64 23.77 2.23
N GLU A 351 -11.90 23.41 1.97
CA GLU A 351 -12.89 22.98 2.97
C GLU A 351 -12.82 21.46 3.28
N VAL A 352 -12.01 20.71 2.55
CA VAL A 352 -11.91 19.26 2.77
C VAL A 352 -11.12 18.95 4.05
N ARG A 353 -11.45 17.81 4.65
CA ARG A 353 -10.72 17.26 5.80
C ARG A 353 -9.83 16.11 5.34
N LEU A 354 -8.77 15.84 6.11
CA LEU A 354 -7.98 14.63 5.95
C LEU A 354 -8.78 13.46 6.52
N MET A 355 -9.19 12.53 5.68
CA MET A 355 -9.99 11.37 6.06
C MET A 355 -9.08 10.16 6.25
N GLU A 356 -9.11 9.58 7.44
CA GLU A 356 -8.39 8.35 7.73
C GLU A 356 -9.17 7.13 7.23
N GLY A 357 -8.45 6.16 6.65
CA GLY A 357 -8.97 4.88 6.22
C GLY A 357 -8.10 3.73 6.68
N TYR A 358 -8.72 2.60 6.90
CA TYR A 358 -8.09 1.36 7.32
C TYR A 358 -8.27 0.26 6.30
N GLY A 359 -7.29 -0.62 6.27
CA GLY A 359 -7.31 -1.85 5.51
C GLY A 359 -5.94 -2.52 5.47
N LEU A 360 -5.93 -3.70 4.92
CA LEU A 360 -4.75 -4.56 4.78
C LEU A 360 -4.75 -5.19 3.39
N THR A 361 -3.60 -5.71 2.97
CA THR A 361 -3.47 -6.24 1.60
C THR A 361 -4.41 -7.42 1.36
N GLU A 362 -4.71 -8.18 2.42
CA GLU A 362 -5.65 -9.31 2.43
C GLU A 362 -7.11 -8.90 2.19
N SER A 363 -7.46 -7.62 2.36
CA SER A 363 -8.74 -7.01 1.96
C SER A 363 -8.58 -6.02 0.80
N LEU A 364 -7.56 -6.23 -0.04
CA LEU A 364 -7.19 -5.38 -1.17
C LEU A 364 -6.97 -3.91 -0.76
N THR A 365 -6.51 -3.63 0.42
CA THR A 365 -6.04 -2.34 0.93
C THR A 365 -7.02 -1.52 1.77
N ALA A 366 -8.21 -1.19 1.28
CA ALA A 366 -9.14 -0.32 2.01
C ALA A 366 -10.47 -1.04 2.24
N CYS A 367 -10.92 -1.09 3.48
CA CYS A 367 -12.20 -1.66 3.88
C CYS A 367 -13.00 -0.77 4.82
N MET A 368 -12.37 0.26 5.40
CA MET A 368 -13.02 1.28 6.22
C MET A 368 -12.52 2.67 5.84
N LEU A 369 -13.38 3.67 6.01
CA LEU A 369 -13.07 5.08 5.79
C LEU A 369 -13.84 5.95 6.77
N MET A 370 -13.19 7.00 7.27
CA MET A 370 -13.85 8.05 8.05
C MET A 370 -14.94 8.70 7.20
N PRO A 371 -16.21 8.73 7.65
CA PRO A 371 -17.28 9.38 6.91
C PRO A 371 -17.13 10.91 6.95
N ARG A 372 -17.62 11.57 5.89
CA ARG A 372 -17.61 13.04 5.81
C ARG A 372 -18.56 13.71 6.81
N SER A 373 -19.62 13.01 7.21
CA SER A 373 -20.67 13.51 8.10
C SER A 373 -20.20 13.69 9.53
N LEU A 374 -19.32 12.80 10.00
CA LEU A 374 -18.79 12.82 11.37
C LEU A 374 -17.37 12.31 11.40
N ILE A 375 -16.47 13.08 12.02
CA ILE A 375 -15.10 12.66 12.27
C ILE A 375 -14.93 12.39 13.75
N LYS A 376 -14.51 11.17 14.08
CA LYS A 376 -14.16 10.78 15.45
C LYS A 376 -12.64 10.61 15.55
N PRO A 377 -11.95 11.46 16.32
CA PRO A 377 -10.50 11.38 16.48
C PRO A 377 -10.03 9.99 16.94
N GLY A 378 -8.97 9.48 16.35
CA GLY A 378 -8.40 8.16 16.67
C GLY A 378 -9.18 6.96 16.11
N SER A 379 -10.32 7.19 15.44
CA SER A 379 -11.05 6.13 14.75
C SER A 379 -10.44 5.88 13.36
N ILE A 380 -10.43 4.62 12.94
CA ILE A 380 -10.07 4.18 11.59
C ILE A 380 -11.25 4.20 10.61
N GLY A 381 -12.39 4.76 11.04
CA GLY A 381 -13.59 4.94 10.24
C GLY A 381 -14.64 3.84 10.41
N ILE A 382 -15.50 3.77 9.42
CA ILE A 382 -16.62 2.82 9.31
C ILE A 382 -16.45 1.94 8.07
N PRO A 383 -16.97 0.70 8.07
CA PRO A 383 -16.89 -0.20 6.92
C PRO A 383 -17.45 0.42 5.64
N PHE A 384 -16.90 0.04 4.48
CA PHE A 384 -17.49 0.37 3.18
C PHE A 384 -18.82 -0.36 2.94
N PRO A 385 -19.64 0.07 1.96
CA PRO A 385 -20.80 -0.69 1.51
C PRO A 385 -20.44 -2.16 1.26
N ASP A 386 -21.32 -3.06 1.72
CA ASP A 386 -21.14 -4.51 1.63
C ASP A 386 -19.94 -5.10 2.38
N VAL A 387 -19.20 -4.30 3.12
CA VAL A 387 -18.21 -4.80 4.09
C VAL A 387 -18.91 -4.94 5.44
N SER A 388 -18.83 -6.12 6.02
CA SER A 388 -19.22 -6.35 7.41
C SER A 388 -17.98 -6.48 8.27
N ALA A 389 -18.03 -5.93 9.47
CA ALA A 389 -16.95 -5.99 10.44
C ALA A 389 -17.48 -6.31 11.82
N LYS A 390 -16.75 -7.11 12.58
CA LYS A 390 -17.05 -7.44 13.98
C LYS A 390 -15.79 -7.50 14.81
N ILE A 391 -15.94 -7.31 16.11
CA ILE A 391 -14.88 -7.55 17.09
C ILE A 391 -15.14 -8.89 17.75
N VAL A 392 -14.16 -9.79 17.73
CA VAL A 392 -14.26 -11.12 18.29
C VAL A 392 -13.22 -11.37 19.39
N GLU A 393 -13.47 -12.35 20.24
CA GLU A 393 -12.46 -12.88 21.14
C GLU A 393 -11.31 -13.46 20.29
N PRO A 394 -10.05 -13.03 20.51
CA PRO A 394 -8.92 -13.44 19.68
C PRO A 394 -8.77 -14.96 19.56
N GLY A 395 -8.63 -15.44 18.32
CA GLY A 395 -8.54 -16.88 18.02
C GLY A 395 -9.87 -17.63 18.06
N THR A 396 -11.00 -16.92 18.08
CA THR A 396 -12.36 -17.48 18.02
C THR A 396 -13.23 -16.70 17.05
N GLU A 397 -14.40 -17.23 16.71
CA GLU A 397 -15.43 -16.50 15.95
C GLU A 397 -16.43 -15.73 16.82
N LYS A 398 -16.32 -15.83 18.16
CA LYS A 398 -17.28 -15.35 19.14
C LYS A 398 -17.23 -13.81 19.23
N PRO A 399 -18.32 -13.09 18.86
CA PRO A 399 -18.37 -11.65 19.02
C PRO A 399 -18.33 -11.23 20.49
N ILE A 400 -17.65 -10.12 20.78
CA ILE A 400 -17.60 -9.51 22.10
C ILE A 400 -18.46 -8.25 22.17
N PRO A 401 -18.84 -7.79 23.38
CA PRO A 401 -19.64 -6.57 23.55
C PRO A 401 -18.98 -5.33 22.96
N VAL A 402 -19.83 -4.40 22.47
CA VAL A 402 -19.39 -3.08 21.98
C VAL A 402 -18.62 -2.33 23.05
N GLY A 403 -17.53 -1.69 22.64
CA GLY A 403 -16.63 -0.95 23.54
C GLY A 403 -15.48 -1.78 24.12
N GLN A 404 -15.57 -3.10 24.06
CA GLN A 404 -14.48 -4.00 24.49
C GLN A 404 -13.48 -4.23 23.34
N GLU A 405 -12.24 -4.53 23.71
CA GLU A 405 -11.14 -4.78 22.78
C GLU A 405 -11.06 -6.28 22.42
N GLY A 406 -10.93 -6.56 21.11
CA GLY A 406 -10.76 -7.89 20.55
C GLY A 406 -10.22 -7.83 19.14
N GLU A 407 -10.19 -8.96 18.45
CA GLU A 407 -9.71 -9.03 17.08
C GLU A 407 -10.75 -8.46 16.10
N ILE A 408 -10.29 -7.59 15.18
CA ILE A 408 -11.11 -7.09 14.08
C ILE A 408 -11.23 -8.19 13.04
N CYS A 409 -12.45 -8.65 12.77
CA CYS A 409 -12.76 -9.57 11.67
C CYS A 409 -13.56 -8.86 10.59
N LEU A 410 -13.28 -9.19 9.34
CA LEU A 410 -13.84 -8.55 8.15
C LEU A 410 -14.41 -9.57 7.19
N THR A 411 -15.55 -9.26 6.56
CA THR A 411 -16.04 -9.98 5.37
C THR A 411 -16.55 -8.99 4.34
N GLY A 412 -16.47 -9.33 3.06
CA GLY A 412 -16.95 -8.47 1.97
C GLY A 412 -16.30 -8.77 0.63
N PRO A 413 -16.68 -8.00 -0.41
CA PRO A 413 -16.33 -8.29 -1.80
C PRO A 413 -14.85 -8.04 -2.14
N THR A 414 -14.09 -7.43 -1.24
CA THR A 414 -12.67 -7.09 -1.47
C THR A 414 -11.70 -8.06 -0.80
N LEU A 415 -12.18 -9.13 -0.18
CA LEU A 415 -11.30 -10.15 0.40
C LEU A 415 -10.42 -10.79 -0.67
N MET A 416 -9.20 -11.14 -0.28
CA MET A 416 -8.29 -11.92 -1.12
C MET A 416 -8.86 -13.31 -1.43
N ILE A 417 -8.42 -13.90 -2.53
CA ILE A 417 -8.67 -15.32 -2.82
C ILE A 417 -7.93 -16.22 -1.81
N GLY A 418 -6.73 -15.80 -1.42
CA GLY A 418 -5.84 -16.50 -0.51
C GLY A 418 -4.38 -16.13 -0.76
N TYR A 419 -3.46 -16.78 -0.06
CA TYR A 419 -2.03 -16.67 -0.31
C TYR A 419 -1.61 -17.62 -1.43
N TYR A 420 -0.88 -17.10 -2.40
CA TYR A 420 -0.42 -17.85 -3.57
C TYR A 420 0.51 -19.00 -3.16
N ASN A 421 0.18 -20.22 -3.59
CA ASN A 421 0.87 -21.46 -3.24
C ASN A 421 1.03 -21.71 -1.73
N ASN A 422 0.17 -21.14 -0.88
CA ASN A 422 0.24 -21.31 0.56
C ASN A 422 -1.16 -21.48 1.20
N PRO A 423 -1.82 -22.64 0.97
CA PRO A 423 -3.17 -22.89 1.48
C PRO A 423 -3.23 -22.95 3.01
N GLU A 424 -2.17 -23.40 3.68
CA GLU A 424 -2.14 -23.46 5.13
C GLU A 424 -2.17 -22.06 5.74
N ALA A 425 -1.32 -21.15 5.26
CA ALA A 425 -1.36 -19.78 5.71
C ALA A 425 -2.70 -19.08 5.38
N THR A 426 -3.37 -19.50 4.30
CA THR A 426 -4.71 -19.00 3.94
C THR A 426 -5.75 -19.41 4.98
N LYS A 427 -5.75 -20.69 5.39
CA LYS A 427 -6.63 -21.22 6.44
C LYS A 427 -6.40 -20.57 7.81
N GLU A 428 -5.18 -20.11 8.10
CA GLU A 428 -4.88 -19.38 9.34
C GLU A 428 -5.63 -18.05 9.47
N VAL A 429 -6.04 -17.43 8.35
CA VAL A 429 -6.61 -16.09 8.36
C VAL A 429 -7.99 -15.97 7.72
N LEU A 430 -8.36 -16.85 6.79
CA LEU A 430 -9.69 -16.91 6.19
C LEU A 430 -10.46 -18.10 6.79
N TRP A 431 -11.43 -17.79 7.65
CA TRP A 431 -12.23 -18.80 8.34
C TRP A 431 -13.68 -18.75 7.87
N GLN A 432 -14.28 -19.91 7.65
CA GLN A 432 -15.73 -20.00 7.48
C GLN A 432 -16.35 -20.03 8.88
N HIS A 433 -17.12 -19.00 9.20
CA HIS A 433 -17.79 -18.89 10.48
C HIS A 433 -19.15 -19.61 10.47
N SER A 434 -19.76 -19.76 11.64
CA SER A 434 -21.07 -20.39 11.84
C SER A 434 -22.22 -19.70 11.09
N ASP A 435 -22.06 -18.42 10.70
CA ASP A 435 -22.99 -17.68 9.85
C ASP A 435 -22.90 -18.05 8.35
N GLY A 436 -22.05 -19.01 7.99
CA GLY A 436 -21.79 -19.48 6.64
C GLY A 436 -20.94 -18.56 5.79
N GLN A 437 -20.50 -17.39 6.30
CA GLN A 437 -19.64 -16.46 5.58
C GLN A 437 -18.15 -16.74 5.84
N VAL A 438 -17.31 -16.37 4.87
CA VAL A 438 -15.86 -16.36 5.05
C VAL A 438 -15.44 -15.03 5.68
N TRP A 439 -14.75 -15.12 6.80
CA TRP A 439 -14.25 -13.97 7.53
C TRP A 439 -12.71 -13.94 7.52
N LEU A 440 -12.16 -12.77 7.32
CA LEU A 440 -10.75 -12.48 7.46
C LEU A 440 -10.45 -12.13 8.92
N HIS A 441 -9.67 -12.96 9.57
CA HIS A 441 -9.03 -12.67 10.85
C HIS A 441 -7.80 -11.81 10.60
N THR A 442 -7.89 -10.53 10.95
CA THR A 442 -6.88 -9.54 10.56
C THR A 442 -5.60 -9.62 11.38
N GLY A 443 -5.67 -10.21 12.57
CA GLY A 443 -4.61 -10.14 13.58
C GLY A 443 -4.44 -8.74 14.17
N ASP A 444 -5.32 -7.80 13.85
CA ASP A 444 -5.35 -6.44 14.39
C ASP A 444 -6.38 -6.39 15.53
N ILE A 445 -5.93 -5.95 16.70
CA ILE A 445 -6.79 -5.75 17.87
C ILE A 445 -7.35 -4.34 17.83
N GLY A 446 -8.64 -4.24 18.10
CA GLY A 446 -9.37 -2.98 18.08
C GLY A 446 -10.67 -3.06 18.88
N LYS A 447 -11.45 -2.01 18.81
CA LYS A 447 -12.80 -1.96 19.37
C LYS A 447 -13.75 -1.23 18.44
N MET A 448 -15.04 -1.41 18.63
CA MET A 448 -16.11 -0.66 17.97
C MET A 448 -16.89 0.12 19.03
N ASP A 449 -17.25 1.38 18.76
CA ASP A 449 -18.15 2.13 19.64
C ASP A 449 -19.63 1.89 19.29
N SER A 450 -20.53 2.48 20.07
CA SER A 450 -21.99 2.34 19.89
C SER A 450 -22.52 2.88 18.55
N ASP A 451 -21.81 3.78 17.90
CA ASP A 451 -22.16 4.34 16.60
C ASP A 451 -21.56 3.52 15.43
N GLY A 452 -20.78 2.47 15.75
CA GLY A 452 -20.17 1.59 14.75
C GLY A 452 -18.85 2.11 14.16
N PHE A 453 -18.19 3.05 14.84
CA PHE A 453 -16.83 3.47 14.48
C PHE A 453 -15.81 2.51 15.08
N PHE A 454 -14.85 2.10 14.26
CA PHE A 454 -13.78 1.20 14.67
C PHE A 454 -12.54 1.98 15.09
N TYR A 455 -11.82 1.41 16.07
CA TYR A 455 -10.58 1.97 16.62
C TYR A 455 -9.53 0.89 16.62
N PHE A 456 -8.43 1.08 15.88
CA PHE A 456 -7.27 0.21 15.92
C PHE A 456 -6.50 0.43 17.23
N ARG A 457 -5.95 -0.65 17.78
CA ARG A 457 -5.11 -0.60 18.99
C ARG A 457 -3.69 -1.09 18.71
N TYR A 458 -3.54 -2.35 18.35
CA TYR A 458 -2.24 -2.95 18.06
C TYR A 458 -2.38 -4.22 17.23
N ARG A 459 -1.22 -4.70 16.72
CA ARG A 459 -1.15 -6.00 16.04
C ARG A 459 -0.84 -7.12 17.02
N GLN A 460 -1.67 -8.15 17.05
CA GLN A 460 -1.51 -9.33 17.93
C GLN A 460 -0.12 -9.98 17.80
N LYS A 461 0.41 -10.09 16.59
CA LYS A 461 1.73 -10.66 16.31
C LYS A 461 2.92 -9.83 16.83
N ARG A 462 2.71 -8.58 17.26
CA ARG A 462 3.71 -7.73 17.93
C ARG A 462 3.68 -7.86 19.46
N MET A 463 2.77 -8.64 20.01
CA MET A 463 2.68 -8.87 21.44
C MET A 463 3.91 -9.61 21.95
N ILE A 464 4.48 -9.12 23.04
CA ILE A 464 5.63 -9.71 23.73
C ILE A 464 5.15 -10.24 25.09
N LYS A 465 5.39 -11.51 25.38
CA LYS A 465 5.12 -12.06 26.72
C LYS A 465 6.28 -11.71 27.66
N ILE A 466 5.98 -10.95 28.72
CA ILE A 466 6.93 -10.59 29.77
C ILE A 466 6.37 -11.08 31.10
N ALA A 467 7.08 -11.98 31.76
CA ALA A 467 6.63 -12.60 33.01
C ALA A 467 5.19 -13.16 32.96
N GLY A 468 4.80 -13.74 31.82
CA GLY A 468 3.45 -14.30 31.62
C GLY A 468 2.38 -13.28 31.18
N LEU A 469 2.69 -11.98 31.22
CA LEU A 469 1.79 -10.90 30.84
C LEU A 469 2.01 -10.51 29.36
N ALA A 470 0.92 -10.22 28.65
CA ALA A 470 0.96 -9.68 27.31
C ALA A 470 1.32 -8.19 27.34
N VAL A 471 2.43 -7.82 26.72
CA VAL A 471 2.87 -6.42 26.56
C VAL A 471 2.88 -6.06 25.10
N TYR A 472 2.36 -4.90 24.78
CA TYR A 472 2.21 -4.41 23.42
C TYR A 472 3.16 -3.25 23.14
N PRO A 473 4.23 -3.46 22.36
CA PRO A 473 5.20 -2.41 22.02
C PRO A 473 4.59 -1.11 21.53
N SER A 474 3.52 -1.20 20.72
CA SER A 474 2.84 -0.02 20.18
C SER A 474 2.27 0.91 21.26
N GLN A 475 1.76 0.37 22.37
CA GLN A 475 1.26 1.21 23.48
C GLN A 475 2.39 2.00 24.14
N VAL A 476 3.57 1.38 24.26
CA VAL A 476 4.77 2.04 24.81
C VAL A 476 5.28 3.09 23.82
N GLU A 477 5.27 2.77 22.51
CA GLU A 477 5.64 3.71 21.43
C GLU A 477 4.69 4.92 21.40
N GLU A 478 3.38 4.68 21.49
CA GLU A 478 2.39 5.76 21.55
C GLU A 478 2.67 6.70 22.72
N LEU A 479 2.88 6.17 23.91
CA LEU A 479 3.23 6.97 25.08
C LEU A 479 4.52 7.77 24.85
N LEU A 480 5.61 7.11 24.45
CA LEU A 480 6.90 7.75 24.21
C LEU A 480 6.80 8.87 23.16
N ASN A 481 6.00 8.68 22.13
CA ASN A 481 5.79 9.67 21.07
C ASN A 481 4.98 10.90 21.54
N THR A 482 4.33 10.85 22.71
CA THR A 482 3.71 12.04 23.33
C THR A 482 4.73 12.94 24.02
N HIS A 483 5.91 12.40 24.37
CA HIS A 483 6.95 13.18 25.05
C HIS A 483 7.47 14.33 24.18
N PRO A 484 7.65 15.55 24.75
CA PRO A 484 8.06 16.74 23.98
C PRO A 484 9.30 16.54 23.12
N ASP A 485 10.29 15.81 23.61
CA ASP A 485 11.60 15.64 22.97
C ASP A 485 11.69 14.44 22.02
N VAL A 486 10.71 13.53 22.03
CA VAL A 486 10.69 12.35 21.19
C VAL A 486 10.13 12.69 19.81
N LEU A 487 10.86 12.33 18.76
CA LEU A 487 10.43 12.46 17.37
C LEU A 487 9.75 11.18 16.87
N GLU A 488 10.37 10.04 17.11
CA GLU A 488 9.88 8.71 16.69
C GLU A 488 10.46 7.67 17.66
N SER A 489 9.68 6.67 18.05
CA SER A 489 10.14 5.56 18.89
C SER A 489 9.79 4.20 18.27
N CYS A 490 10.58 3.19 18.61
CA CYS A 490 10.32 1.79 18.26
C CYS A 490 10.72 0.90 19.44
N VAL A 491 9.81 0.03 19.87
CA VAL A 491 10.02 -0.85 21.02
C VAL A 491 10.05 -2.29 20.57
N ILE A 492 11.05 -3.04 21.04
CA ILE A 492 11.21 -4.46 20.74
C ILE A 492 11.41 -5.27 22.01
N GLY A 493 11.21 -6.59 21.90
CA GLY A 493 11.58 -7.55 22.94
C GLY A 493 13.00 -8.05 22.74
N VAL A 494 13.82 -7.92 23.79
CA VAL A 494 15.21 -8.40 23.81
C VAL A 494 15.37 -9.49 24.87
N GLY A 495 16.39 -10.32 24.74
CA GLY A 495 16.72 -11.42 25.64
C GLY A 495 16.98 -12.71 24.88
N LYS A 496 17.70 -13.64 25.50
CA LYS A 496 18.01 -14.95 24.91
C LYS A 496 16.74 -15.80 24.76
N PRO A 497 16.75 -16.82 23.88
CA PRO A 497 15.56 -17.68 23.66
C PRO A 497 14.95 -18.27 24.93
N ASP A 498 15.78 -18.63 25.92
CA ASP A 498 15.38 -19.29 27.16
C ASP A 498 15.27 -18.33 28.35
N GLU A 499 15.47 -17.03 28.16
CA GLU A 499 15.36 -16.03 29.21
C GLU A 499 14.06 -15.23 29.09
N PRO A 500 13.53 -14.69 30.20
CA PRO A 500 12.40 -13.79 30.15
C PRO A 500 12.72 -12.56 29.28
N LYS A 501 11.92 -12.32 28.24
CA LYS A 501 12.08 -11.13 27.39
C LYS A 501 11.91 -9.86 28.20
N GLN A 502 12.67 -8.83 27.82
CA GLN A 502 12.58 -7.47 28.34
C GLN A 502 12.30 -6.50 27.18
N LEU A 503 11.72 -5.34 27.49
CA LEU A 503 11.52 -4.30 26.49
C LEU A 503 12.75 -3.42 26.37
N LYS A 504 13.15 -3.16 25.14
CA LYS A 504 14.12 -2.14 24.75
C LYS A 504 13.46 -1.13 23.82
N ALA A 505 13.57 0.17 24.15
CA ALA A 505 13.05 1.23 23.34
C ALA A 505 14.19 1.89 22.54
N PHE A 506 14.04 1.97 21.23
CA PHE A 506 14.87 2.81 20.38
C PHE A 506 14.15 4.14 20.15
N ILE A 507 14.88 5.24 20.28
CA ILE A 507 14.28 6.58 20.25
C ILE A 507 15.09 7.50 19.34
N ILE A 508 14.38 8.21 18.47
CA ILE A 508 14.91 9.36 17.73
C ILE A 508 14.43 10.62 18.44
N LEU A 509 15.34 11.47 18.85
CA LEU A 509 15.04 12.74 19.51
C LEU A 509 14.83 13.86 18.47
N LYS A 510 13.99 14.86 18.81
CA LYS A 510 13.76 16.05 17.97
C LYS A 510 15.01 16.94 17.86
N LYS A 511 15.80 16.99 18.93
CA LYS A 511 17.09 17.67 18.97
C LYS A 511 18.16 16.65 19.34
N ASN A 512 19.30 16.74 18.70
CA ASN A 512 20.44 15.93 19.08
C ASN A 512 20.85 16.27 20.52
N VAL A 513 21.01 15.23 21.32
CA VAL A 513 21.55 15.34 22.68
C VAL A 513 23.03 14.97 22.59
N THR A 514 23.88 15.74 23.27
CA THR A 514 25.32 15.40 23.34
C THR A 514 25.52 14.10 24.13
N PRO A 515 26.60 13.35 23.88
CA PRO A 515 26.85 12.08 24.58
C PRO A 515 26.81 12.20 26.10
N GLU A 516 27.25 13.35 26.65
CA GLU A 516 27.26 13.62 28.09
C GLU A 516 25.83 13.74 28.68
N LEU A 517 24.87 14.17 27.89
CA LEU A 517 23.47 14.36 28.32
C LEU A 517 22.58 13.13 28.02
N GLU A 518 23.07 12.18 27.23
CA GLU A 518 22.32 10.96 26.92
C GLU A 518 21.89 10.17 28.17
N PRO A 519 22.74 9.94 29.20
CA PRO A 519 22.34 9.22 30.39
C PRO A 519 21.17 9.86 31.12
N ALA A 520 21.22 11.19 31.31
CA ALA A 520 20.16 11.95 32.00
C ALA A 520 18.84 11.91 31.19
N LYS A 521 18.92 12.03 29.85
CA LYS A 521 17.74 11.94 29.00
C LYS A 521 17.13 10.53 28.97
N ARG A 522 17.96 9.50 29.04
CA ARG A 522 17.52 8.10 29.14
C ARG A 522 16.75 7.86 30.44
N GLU A 523 17.28 8.35 31.54
CA GLU A 523 16.64 8.24 32.86
C GLU A 523 15.30 9.01 32.90
N GLU A 524 15.25 10.22 32.34
CA GLU A 524 14.02 11.01 32.21
C GLU A 524 12.93 10.23 31.47
N LEU A 525 13.26 9.63 30.32
CA LEU A 525 12.30 8.89 29.50
C LEU A 525 11.87 7.56 30.17
N LEU A 526 12.78 6.88 30.87
CA LEU A 526 12.43 5.71 31.67
C LEU A 526 11.48 6.06 32.80
N ARG A 527 11.72 7.16 33.50
CA ARG A 527 10.83 7.69 34.55
C ARG A 527 9.47 8.05 33.95
N PHE A 528 9.45 8.76 32.82
CA PHE A 528 8.22 9.07 32.09
C PHE A 528 7.39 7.83 31.77
N CYS A 529 8.02 6.73 31.31
CA CYS A 529 7.34 5.47 31.13
C CYS A 529 6.82 4.90 32.46
N GLY A 530 7.61 4.95 33.52
CA GLY A 530 7.25 4.44 34.84
C GLY A 530 6.04 5.13 35.47
N ASP A 531 5.87 6.44 35.20
CA ASP A 531 4.76 7.24 35.70
C ASP A 531 3.42 6.95 34.99
N HIS A 532 3.47 6.34 33.79
CA HIS A 532 2.29 6.18 32.93
C HIS A 532 1.97 4.71 32.57
N LEU A 533 2.92 3.78 32.77
CA LEU A 533 2.77 2.38 32.40
C LEU A 533 2.92 1.46 33.61
N ILE A 534 2.31 0.28 33.52
CA ILE A 534 2.57 -0.78 34.49
C ILE A 534 4.03 -1.25 34.38
N LYS A 535 4.63 -1.68 35.47
CA LYS A 535 6.04 -2.07 35.59
C LYS A 535 6.54 -2.98 34.45
N TRP A 536 5.71 -3.90 33.99
CA TRP A 536 6.04 -4.89 32.96
C TRP A 536 6.03 -4.32 31.54
N SER A 537 5.32 -3.21 31.32
CA SER A 537 5.29 -2.46 30.04
C SER A 537 6.36 -1.38 29.96
N CYS A 538 7.11 -1.14 31.04
CA CYS A 538 8.20 -0.17 31.03
C CYS A 538 9.43 -0.75 30.33
N PRO A 539 10.04 -0.06 29.35
CA PRO A 539 11.33 -0.46 28.79
C PRO A 539 12.40 -0.56 29.90
N LYS A 540 13.25 -1.55 29.83
CA LYS A 540 14.42 -1.68 30.71
C LYS A 540 15.62 -0.93 30.18
N GLU A 541 15.66 -0.74 28.85
CA GLU A 541 16.73 -0.06 28.17
C GLU A 541 16.17 0.92 27.12
N ILE A 542 16.82 2.08 27.01
CA ILE A 542 16.59 3.03 25.93
C ILE A 542 17.89 3.24 25.15
N ALA A 543 17.82 3.13 23.82
CA ALA A 543 18.90 3.42 22.91
C ALA A 543 18.52 4.55 21.97
N PHE A 544 19.37 5.57 21.85
CA PHE A 544 19.13 6.65 20.89
C PHE A 544 19.64 6.30 19.51
N ARG A 545 18.89 6.69 18.46
CA ARG A 545 19.22 6.49 17.07
C ARG A 545 19.04 7.79 16.29
N LYS A 546 19.80 7.96 15.21
CA LYS A 546 19.61 9.08 14.27
C LYS A 546 18.49 8.80 13.28
N GLU A 547 18.33 7.53 12.91
CA GLU A 547 17.29 7.04 11.99
C GLU A 547 16.94 5.59 12.31
N PHE A 548 15.76 5.15 11.89
CA PHE A 548 15.34 3.76 11.96
C PHE A 548 15.47 3.07 10.60
N PRO A 549 15.79 1.77 10.58
CA PRO A 549 15.62 0.96 9.39
C PRO A 549 14.14 1.01 8.97
N LYS A 550 13.88 1.13 7.68
CA LYS A 550 12.52 1.27 7.15
C LYS A 550 12.23 0.14 6.18
N THR A 551 11.01 -0.37 6.26
CA THR A 551 10.47 -1.27 5.23
C THR A 551 10.35 -0.54 3.90
N LEU A 552 10.19 -1.29 2.82
CA LEU A 552 10.01 -0.73 1.47
C LEU A 552 8.79 0.20 1.35
N VAL A 553 7.79 0.05 2.23
CA VAL A 553 6.61 0.92 2.31
C VAL A 553 6.78 2.07 3.31
N GLY A 554 7.97 2.25 3.88
CA GLY A 554 8.34 3.38 4.73
C GLY A 554 8.01 3.22 6.22
N LYS A 555 7.49 2.07 6.68
CA LYS A 555 7.29 1.74 8.10
C LYS A 555 8.62 1.38 8.77
N VAL A 556 8.71 1.55 10.10
CA VAL A 556 9.88 1.09 10.87
C VAL A 556 10.01 -0.43 10.74
N ALA A 557 11.18 -0.88 10.30
CA ALA A 557 11.51 -2.29 10.16
C ALA A 557 12.02 -2.84 11.52
N TYR A 558 11.12 -2.93 12.52
CA TYR A 558 11.48 -3.33 13.89
C TYR A 558 12.20 -4.68 13.97
N ARG A 559 11.96 -5.60 13.04
CA ARG A 559 12.67 -6.89 12.97
C ARG A 559 14.15 -6.76 12.61
N GLU A 560 14.51 -5.73 11.85
CA GLU A 560 15.93 -5.44 11.63
C GLU A 560 16.58 -5.01 12.93
N LEU A 561 15.88 -4.19 13.74
CA LEU A 561 16.36 -3.84 15.09
C LEU A 561 16.45 -5.07 16.01
N GLU A 562 15.48 -5.99 15.94
CA GLU A 562 15.56 -7.27 16.67
C GLU A 562 16.77 -8.12 16.26
N ARG A 563 17.06 -8.21 14.95
CA ARG A 563 18.24 -8.94 14.44
C ARG A 563 19.55 -8.26 14.82
N GLU A 564 19.62 -6.94 14.76
CA GLU A 564 20.80 -6.19 15.21
C GLU A 564 21.13 -6.49 16.68
N GLU A 565 20.10 -6.52 17.55
CA GLU A 565 20.29 -6.83 18.96
C GLU A 565 20.68 -8.31 19.20
N GLN A 566 20.06 -9.24 18.49
CA GLN A 566 20.43 -10.66 18.56
C GLN A 566 21.89 -10.90 18.16
N ASN A 567 22.34 -10.26 17.09
CA ASN A 567 23.74 -10.35 16.64
C ASN A 567 24.70 -9.76 17.68
N ARG A 568 24.35 -8.62 18.27
CA ARG A 568 25.13 -7.98 19.33
C ARG A 568 25.24 -8.84 20.59
N ASP A 569 24.14 -9.49 20.97
CA ASP A 569 24.12 -10.42 22.11
C ASP A 569 24.99 -11.66 21.84
N ALA A 570 24.98 -12.16 20.59
CA ALA A 570 25.84 -13.27 20.17
C ALA A 570 27.32 -12.90 20.15
N GLU A 571 27.68 -11.71 19.69
CA GLU A 571 29.06 -11.18 19.71
C GLU A 571 29.58 -10.99 21.14
N ASN A 572 28.73 -10.44 22.02
CA ASN A 572 29.06 -10.27 23.45
C ASN A 572 29.16 -11.60 24.22
N ALA A 573 28.52 -12.66 23.76
CA ALA A 573 28.61 -14.01 24.36
C ALA A 573 29.84 -14.78 23.88
N SER A 574 30.47 -14.37 22.77
CA SER A 574 31.66 -14.98 22.18
C SER A 574 32.98 -14.24 22.54
N SER A 575 32.88 -13.07 23.14
CA SER A 575 33.98 -12.29 23.72
C SER A 575 34.07 -12.51 25.25
#